data_3144c098132a702ec41fe321b887e70b
#
_entry.id   3144c098132a702ec41fe321b887e70b
#
_cell.length_a   1.000
_cell.length_b   1.000
_cell.length_c   1.000
_cell.angle_alpha   90.00
_cell.angle_beta   90.00
_cell.angle_gamma   90.00
#
_symmetry.space_group_name_H-M   'P 1'
#
loop_
_entity.id
_entity.type
_entity.pdbx_description
1 polymer ?
#
loop_
_entity_poly.entity_id
_entity_poly.type
_entity_poly.pdbx_seq_one_letter_code
_entity_poly.pdbx_strand_id
1 'polypeptide(L)'
;MASKLAPAALVVIGLGGALAGAYQLGRTGAGSAATATAPAASRLPAGHVAAAAPQREGKVGSDPAQKFTHFRVGNKNVKRIHVDGDLVWVGTSGGLVRYDTARDDYKLYDTQSGLLSNGVFFVGKLGGRIAVGTYGGGLSLLDPKTDKWETFNVPDGLGDAFVYDVLEASDGDVWIATWSGVNRVKGGRLADRSAWELHTVESTHGGLPNDWVYGLAQGRNGEIWLGTEGGLARFAGGRWDNWNHAKGLGAAYERVKDAIDFKNDPAKQSEHHARQKQEMGLANVNVAYNPNYIVSLAVDRDGVVWAGTWGGGLSRFDGSRWSQLTVAEGLPGNHVFMLHVDAKGVLWIGTNNGLARAKAGGGFEVMTTHDGLFNDTVFSMATSRDGTLWVGSYGGVARIKPS
;
A
#
# COMPACT_ATOMS: atom_id res chain seq x y z
N MET A 1 -16.55 -7.30 -44.34
CA MET A 1 -17.26 -7.11 -43.07
C MET A 1 -16.19 -6.98 -41.96
N ALA A 2 -15.85 -5.77 -41.59
CA ALA A 2 -14.80 -5.48 -40.60
C ALA A 2 -15.44 -5.36 -39.21
N SER A 3 -15.12 -6.29 -38.35
CA SER A 3 -15.50 -6.30 -36.93
C SER A 3 -14.72 -5.19 -36.21
N LYS A 4 -15.44 -4.22 -35.68
CA LYS A 4 -14.91 -3.17 -34.81
C LYS A 4 -14.63 -3.77 -33.42
N LEU A 5 -13.37 -4.03 -33.12
CA LEU A 5 -12.90 -4.24 -31.75
C LEU A 5 -12.82 -2.87 -31.07
N ALA A 6 -13.64 -2.66 -30.05
CA ALA A 6 -13.51 -1.54 -29.15
C ALA A 6 -12.22 -1.72 -28.30
N PRO A 7 -11.47 -0.66 -28.00
CA PRO A 7 -10.30 -0.77 -27.16
C PRO A 7 -10.75 -1.09 -25.73
N ALA A 8 -10.43 -2.26 -25.24
CA ALA A 8 -10.54 -2.59 -23.84
C ALA A 8 -9.62 -1.64 -23.06
N ALA A 9 -10.20 -0.81 -22.21
CA ALA A 9 -9.44 0.02 -21.28
C ALA A 9 -8.66 -0.90 -20.36
N LEU A 10 -7.34 -0.94 -20.52
CA LEU A 10 -6.44 -1.71 -19.70
C LEU A 10 -6.38 -1.07 -18.30
N VAL A 11 -7.19 -1.58 -17.40
CA VAL A 11 -7.17 -1.16 -15.99
C VAL A 11 -5.99 -1.87 -15.34
N VAL A 12 -4.86 -1.19 -15.26
CA VAL A 12 -3.67 -1.69 -14.57
C VAL A 12 -3.90 -1.67 -13.07
N ILE A 13 -4.18 -2.84 -12.53
CA ILE A 13 -4.38 -3.06 -11.09
C ILE A 13 -3.19 -3.87 -10.58
N GLY A 14 -2.03 -3.27 -10.51
CA GLY A 14 -0.90 -3.88 -9.81
C GLY A 14 -0.34 -2.89 -8.83
N LEU A 15 -0.05 -3.30 -7.61
CA LEU A 15 0.81 -2.53 -6.71
C LEU A 15 2.20 -2.29 -7.33
N GLY A 16 2.60 -3.10 -8.31
CA GLY A 16 3.88 -3.01 -9.00
C GLY A 16 3.85 -2.60 -10.49
N GLY A 17 2.77 -2.85 -11.21
CA GLY A 17 2.76 -2.72 -12.69
C GLY A 17 2.72 -1.29 -13.24
N ALA A 18 2.05 -0.37 -12.56
CA ALA A 18 2.03 1.06 -12.95
C ALA A 18 3.38 1.76 -12.73
N LEU A 19 4.28 1.13 -12.00
CA LEU A 19 5.50 1.69 -11.47
C LEU A 19 6.69 1.58 -12.46
N ALA A 20 6.71 0.53 -13.28
CA ALA A 20 7.82 0.30 -14.23
C ALA A 20 7.85 1.25 -15.42
N GLY A 21 6.68 1.70 -15.88
CA GLY A 21 6.60 2.64 -17.01
C GLY A 21 7.18 4.02 -16.69
N ALA A 22 7.07 4.48 -15.46
CA ALA A 22 7.57 5.78 -15.03
C ALA A 22 9.09 5.80 -14.81
N TYR A 23 9.69 4.67 -14.42
CA TYR A 23 11.13 4.55 -14.21
C TYR A 23 11.95 4.69 -15.50
N GLN A 24 11.42 4.20 -16.62
CA GLN A 24 12.08 4.36 -17.94
C GLN A 24 12.09 5.82 -18.43
N LEU A 25 11.04 6.60 -18.12
CA LEU A 25 10.96 8.00 -18.52
C LEU A 25 11.90 8.93 -17.72
N GLY A 26 12.23 8.58 -16.48
CA GLY A 26 13.13 9.37 -15.62
C GLY A 26 14.64 9.22 -15.94
N ARG A 27 15.06 8.12 -16.55
CA ARG A 27 16.49 7.85 -16.87
C ARG A 27 16.97 8.32 -18.25
N THR A 28 16.07 8.63 -19.18
CA THR A 28 16.44 9.09 -20.54
C THR A 28 16.61 10.61 -20.66
N GLY A 29 16.54 11.36 -19.56
CA GLY A 29 16.57 12.82 -19.53
C GLY A 29 17.94 13.51 -19.44
N ALA A 30 19.05 12.81 -19.65
CA ALA A 30 20.39 13.44 -19.72
C ALA A 30 21.00 13.31 -21.13
N GLY A 31 20.58 14.17 -22.04
CA GLY A 31 21.19 14.27 -23.35
C GLY A 31 20.42 15.08 -24.37
N SER A 32 20.93 16.30 -24.63
CA SER A 32 20.70 17.15 -25.83
C SER A 32 19.37 17.91 -25.91
N ALA A 33 19.47 19.21 -25.73
CA ALA A 33 18.47 20.19 -26.10
C ALA A 33 18.26 20.22 -27.63
N ALA A 34 17.10 19.68 -28.07
CA ALA A 34 16.55 19.95 -29.39
C ALA A 34 15.23 20.68 -29.20
N THR A 35 15.14 21.89 -29.71
CA THR A 35 13.96 22.73 -29.78
C THR A 35 12.85 21.99 -30.55
N ALA A 36 11.89 21.45 -29.85
CA ALA A 36 10.66 20.89 -30.43
C ALA A 36 9.59 21.97 -30.52
N THR A 37 9.24 22.38 -31.72
CA THR A 37 8.04 23.17 -32.05
C THR A 37 6.79 22.40 -31.62
N ALA A 38 5.92 23.05 -30.85
CA ALA A 38 4.65 22.48 -30.41
C ALA A 38 3.77 22.10 -31.62
N PRO A 39 3.17 20.91 -31.63
CA PRO A 39 2.19 20.56 -32.68
C PRO A 39 0.88 21.34 -32.45
N ALA A 40 0.32 21.83 -33.55
CA ALA A 40 -0.97 22.53 -33.58
C ALA A 40 -2.09 21.70 -32.93
N ALA A 41 -2.86 22.34 -32.07
CA ALA A 41 -4.01 21.74 -31.41
C ALA A 41 -5.02 21.20 -32.44
N SER A 42 -5.13 19.87 -32.54
CA SER A 42 -6.19 19.22 -33.31
C SER A 42 -7.52 19.42 -32.58
N ARG A 43 -8.48 20.07 -33.26
CA ARG A 43 -9.86 20.18 -32.77
C ARG A 43 -10.46 18.77 -32.67
N LEU A 44 -10.83 18.36 -31.45
CA LEU A 44 -11.62 17.17 -31.21
C LEU A 44 -13.01 17.32 -31.85
N PRO A 45 -13.58 16.24 -32.40
CA PRO A 45 -14.92 16.30 -32.99
C PRO A 45 -15.98 16.61 -31.91
N ALA A 46 -16.90 17.50 -32.25
CA ALA A 46 -18.05 17.83 -31.42
C ALA A 46 -18.88 16.60 -31.10
N GLY A 47 -19.00 16.22 -29.82
CA GLY A 47 -19.80 15.08 -29.38
C GLY A 47 -19.33 14.35 -28.11
N HIS A 48 -18.17 14.67 -27.58
CA HIS A 48 -17.78 14.15 -26.26
C HIS A 48 -18.38 15.04 -25.17
N VAL A 49 -19.41 14.54 -24.49
CA VAL A 49 -19.83 15.09 -23.19
C VAL A 49 -18.62 14.93 -22.28
N ALA A 50 -17.95 16.01 -21.92
CA ALA A 50 -16.91 16.00 -20.93
C ALA A 50 -17.51 15.39 -19.66
N ALA A 51 -16.91 14.32 -19.13
CA ALA A 51 -17.31 13.80 -17.83
C ALA A 51 -17.23 14.97 -16.83
N ALA A 52 -18.32 15.20 -16.09
CA ALA A 52 -18.35 16.25 -15.08
C ALA A 52 -17.14 16.09 -14.16
N ALA A 53 -16.45 17.18 -13.88
CA ALA A 53 -15.35 17.16 -12.92
C ALA A 53 -15.85 16.56 -11.61
N PRO A 54 -15.08 15.66 -10.94
CA PRO A 54 -15.53 15.04 -9.72
C PRO A 54 -15.87 16.10 -8.68
N GLN A 55 -17.05 15.97 -8.05
CA GLN A 55 -17.41 16.83 -6.93
C GLN A 55 -16.36 16.66 -5.82
N ARG A 56 -15.78 17.75 -5.36
CA ARG A 56 -14.69 17.74 -4.38
C ARG A 56 -15.19 17.68 -2.95
N GLU A 57 -16.41 18.04 -2.70
CA GLU A 57 -17.06 17.99 -1.40
C GLU A 57 -18.57 17.81 -1.55
N GLY A 58 -19.21 17.23 -0.57
CA GLY A 58 -20.65 17.02 -0.57
C GLY A 58 -21.13 16.12 0.56
N LYS A 59 -22.44 15.99 0.62
CA LYS A 59 -23.11 15.04 1.52
C LYS A 59 -23.10 13.65 0.88
N VAL A 60 -22.96 12.63 1.73
CA VAL A 60 -22.99 11.22 1.30
C VAL A 60 -24.43 10.69 1.28
N GLY A 61 -25.24 11.07 2.25
CA GLY A 61 -26.60 10.53 2.43
C GLY A 61 -26.58 9.09 2.93
N SER A 62 -25.59 8.74 3.77
CA SER A 62 -25.50 7.42 4.33
C SER A 62 -26.55 7.21 5.40
N ASP A 63 -27.17 6.01 5.42
CA ASP A 63 -28.05 5.62 6.53
C ASP A 63 -27.21 5.09 7.70
N PRO A 64 -27.20 5.80 8.86
CA PRO A 64 -26.44 5.36 10.00
C PRO A 64 -27.00 4.07 10.64
N ALA A 65 -28.25 3.68 10.37
CA ALA A 65 -28.84 2.45 10.91
C ALA A 65 -28.41 1.19 10.15
N GLN A 66 -27.94 1.32 8.90
CA GLN A 66 -27.53 0.17 8.10
C GLN A 66 -26.30 -0.52 8.69
N LYS A 67 -26.33 -1.85 8.76
CA LYS A 67 -25.19 -2.68 9.15
C LYS A 67 -24.03 -2.56 8.15
N PHE A 68 -24.35 -2.53 6.85
CA PHE A 68 -23.38 -2.41 5.76
C PHE A 68 -23.68 -1.16 4.95
N THR A 69 -22.63 -0.36 4.67
CA THR A 69 -22.73 0.80 3.76
C THR A 69 -21.55 0.79 2.81
N HIS A 70 -21.82 0.96 1.52
CA HIS A 70 -20.81 0.98 0.49
C HIS A 70 -20.60 2.40 -0.05
N PHE A 71 -19.37 2.86 0.00
CA PHE A 71 -18.94 4.16 -0.53
C PHE A 71 -18.14 3.91 -1.81
N ARG A 72 -18.65 4.39 -2.95
CA ARG A 72 -17.99 4.24 -4.25
C ARG A 72 -16.95 5.35 -4.43
N VAL A 73 -15.75 4.98 -4.87
CA VAL A 73 -14.67 5.91 -5.23
C VAL A 73 -14.31 5.83 -6.72
N GLY A 74 -15.25 5.39 -7.53
CA GLY A 74 -15.07 5.16 -8.97
C GLY A 74 -14.14 3.96 -9.24
N ASN A 75 -13.38 4.01 -10.31
CA ASN A 75 -12.40 2.97 -10.66
C ASN A 75 -11.06 3.20 -9.96
N LYS A 76 -11.07 3.51 -8.66
CA LYS A 76 -9.88 3.82 -7.85
C LYS A 76 -9.65 2.72 -6.83
N ASN A 77 -8.39 2.36 -6.64
CA ASN A 77 -8.00 1.48 -5.55
C ASN A 77 -7.97 2.25 -4.23
N VAL A 78 -8.50 1.66 -3.19
CA VAL A 78 -8.38 2.17 -1.82
C VAL A 78 -7.16 1.54 -1.16
N LYS A 79 -6.05 2.27 -1.16
CA LYS A 79 -4.74 1.76 -0.74
C LYS A 79 -4.54 1.77 0.77
N ARG A 80 -5.06 2.79 1.44
CA ARG A 80 -4.91 2.96 2.89
C ARG A 80 -6.15 3.65 3.45
N ILE A 81 -6.55 3.23 4.64
CA ILE A 81 -7.58 3.91 5.45
C ILE A 81 -6.98 4.24 6.81
N HIS A 82 -7.23 5.46 7.28
CA HIS A 82 -6.87 5.89 8.62
C HIS A 82 -8.09 6.53 9.29
N VAL A 83 -8.37 6.15 10.55
CA VAL A 83 -9.48 6.69 11.34
C VAL A 83 -8.91 7.58 12.45
N ASP A 84 -9.35 8.82 12.52
CA ASP A 84 -9.00 9.80 13.56
C ASP A 84 -10.28 10.42 14.15
N GLY A 85 -10.79 9.84 15.22
CA GLY A 85 -12.09 10.22 15.79
C GLY A 85 -13.25 9.95 14.83
N ASP A 86 -14.00 11.00 14.51
CA ASP A 86 -15.11 10.94 13.55
C ASP A 86 -14.66 11.07 12.08
N LEU A 87 -13.36 11.30 11.85
CA LEU A 87 -12.81 11.46 10.52
C LEU A 87 -12.23 10.15 10.01
N VAL A 88 -12.65 9.75 8.82
CA VAL A 88 -12.11 8.61 8.07
C VAL A 88 -11.37 9.15 6.84
N TRP A 89 -10.08 8.91 6.81
CA TRP A 89 -9.19 9.31 5.74
C TRP A 89 -8.92 8.13 4.82
N VAL A 90 -9.24 8.30 3.53
CA VAL A 90 -9.19 7.23 2.54
C VAL A 90 -8.22 7.62 1.43
N GLY A 91 -7.08 6.97 1.40
CA GLY A 91 -6.08 7.12 0.34
C GLY A 91 -6.44 6.27 -0.87
N THR A 92 -6.57 6.93 -2.02
CA THR A 92 -6.94 6.28 -3.28
C THR A 92 -5.95 6.58 -4.41
N SER A 93 -6.06 5.87 -5.52
CA SER A 93 -5.32 6.23 -6.74
C SER A 93 -5.86 7.49 -7.45
N GLY A 94 -6.80 8.20 -6.83
CA GLY A 94 -7.41 9.44 -7.35
C GLY A 94 -7.38 10.61 -6.38
N GLY A 95 -6.64 10.50 -5.28
CA GLY A 95 -6.52 11.50 -4.23
C GLY A 95 -6.82 10.95 -2.85
N LEU A 96 -6.82 11.85 -1.87
CA LEU A 96 -7.17 11.62 -0.49
C LEU A 96 -8.60 12.07 -0.24
N VAL A 97 -9.45 11.20 0.27
CA VAL A 97 -10.82 11.54 0.70
C VAL A 97 -10.86 11.61 2.22
N ARG A 98 -11.34 12.74 2.76
CA ARG A 98 -11.77 12.86 4.15
C ARG A 98 -13.28 12.64 4.21
N TYR A 99 -13.73 11.69 4.99
CA TYR A 99 -15.14 11.50 5.31
C TYR A 99 -15.38 11.81 6.79
N ASP A 100 -16.32 12.70 7.09
CA ASP A 100 -16.77 13.05 8.44
C ASP A 100 -18.02 12.22 8.75
N THR A 101 -17.90 11.28 9.67
CA THR A 101 -18.99 10.37 10.03
C THR A 101 -20.10 11.03 10.83
N ALA A 102 -19.80 12.09 11.58
CA ALA A 102 -20.78 12.85 12.35
C ALA A 102 -21.62 13.78 11.47
N ARG A 103 -21.00 14.36 10.44
CA ARG A 103 -21.65 15.28 9.50
C ARG A 103 -22.19 14.59 8.26
N ASP A 104 -21.77 13.37 7.99
CA ASP A 104 -22.05 12.60 6.78
C ASP A 104 -21.67 13.37 5.51
N ASP A 105 -20.49 14.01 5.53
CA ASP A 105 -19.94 14.71 4.39
C ASP A 105 -18.53 14.27 4.05
N TYR A 106 -18.12 14.54 2.81
CA TYR A 106 -16.77 14.25 2.35
C TYR A 106 -16.09 15.44 1.71
N LYS A 107 -14.76 15.42 1.75
CA LYS A 107 -13.89 16.33 1.00
C LYS A 107 -12.78 15.55 0.31
N LEU A 108 -12.61 15.81 -0.99
CA LEU A 108 -11.52 15.24 -1.79
C LEU A 108 -10.37 16.23 -1.86
N TYR A 109 -9.18 15.75 -1.55
CA TYR A 109 -7.91 16.43 -1.77
C TYR A 109 -7.17 15.76 -2.93
N ASP A 110 -6.83 16.53 -3.93
CA ASP A 110 -6.14 16.12 -5.14
C ASP A 110 -5.06 17.16 -5.53
N THR A 111 -4.48 17.03 -6.71
CA THR A 111 -3.46 17.97 -7.18
C THR A 111 -3.96 19.41 -7.32
N GLN A 112 -5.26 19.63 -7.43
CA GLN A 112 -5.83 20.98 -7.46
C GLN A 112 -6.03 21.57 -6.05
N SER A 113 -5.99 20.75 -5.01
CA SER A 113 -6.06 21.19 -3.60
C SER A 113 -4.69 21.18 -2.89
N GLY A 114 -3.60 21.06 -3.64
CA GLY A 114 -2.22 21.17 -3.13
C GLY A 114 -1.51 19.86 -2.87
N LEU A 115 -2.15 18.70 -3.10
CA LEU A 115 -1.46 17.42 -3.09
C LEU A 115 -0.59 17.31 -4.35
N LEU A 116 0.67 16.85 -4.22
CA LEU A 116 1.58 16.82 -5.37
C LEU A 116 1.33 15.67 -6.34
N SER A 117 0.62 14.62 -5.90
CA SER A 117 0.22 13.48 -6.75
C SER A 117 -1.10 12.89 -6.25
N ASN A 118 -1.96 12.48 -7.18
CA ASN A 118 -3.25 11.85 -6.84
C ASN A 118 -3.12 10.38 -6.41
N GLY A 119 -2.01 9.73 -6.71
CA GLY A 119 -1.77 8.35 -6.27
C GLY A 119 -1.36 8.31 -4.80
N VAL A 120 -2.28 8.00 -3.91
CA VAL A 120 -2.00 7.91 -2.46
C VAL A 120 -1.74 6.46 -2.10
N PHE A 121 -0.59 6.18 -1.48
CA PHE A 121 -0.22 4.86 -0.95
C PHE A 121 -0.37 4.78 0.56
N PHE A 122 0.04 5.82 1.26
CA PHE A 122 0.00 5.89 2.71
C PHE A 122 -0.89 7.02 3.19
N VAL A 123 -1.64 6.74 4.24
CA VAL A 123 -2.34 7.74 5.06
C VAL A 123 -2.20 7.35 6.52
N GLY A 124 -1.76 8.27 7.33
CA GLY A 124 -1.58 8.09 8.77
C GLY A 124 -1.47 9.42 9.51
N LYS A 125 -1.10 9.36 10.77
CA LYS A 125 -0.88 10.54 11.61
C LYS A 125 0.60 10.68 11.91
N LEU A 126 1.12 11.89 11.79
CA LEU A 126 2.50 12.22 12.12
C LEU A 126 2.54 13.62 12.76
N GLY A 127 3.02 13.71 13.98
CA GLY A 127 3.11 14.99 14.70
C GLY A 127 1.79 15.75 14.80
N GLY A 128 0.64 15.05 14.90
CA GLY A 128 -0.70 15.65 14.96
C GLY A 128 -1.30 16.07 13.61
N ARG A 129 -0.57 15.91 12.50
CA ARG A 129 -1.02 16.17 11.12
C ARG A 129 -1.33 14.87 10.40
N ILE A 130 -2.06 14.94 9.29
CA ILE A 130 -2.30 13.80 8.43
C ILE A 130 -1.14 13.68 7.45
N ALA A 131 -0.40 12.59 7.58
CA ALA A 131 0.70 12.24 6.69
C ALA A 131 0.17 11.45 5.49
N VAL A 132 0.60 11.84 4.29
CA VAL A 132 0.19 11.24 3.02
C VAL A 132 1.43 10.91 2.20
N GLY A 133 1.67 9.62 2.00
CA GLY A 133 2.69 9.12 1.10
C GLY A 133 2.11 8.94 -0.29
N THR A 134 2.80 9.44 -1.32
CA THR A 134 2.25 9.51 -2.66
C THR A 134 3.12 8.83 -3.73
N TYR A 135 2.51 8.59 -4.87
CA TYR A 135 3.14 8.12 -6.10
C TYR A 135 3.79 9.29 -6.85
N GLY A 136 5.06 9.54 -6.58
CA GLY A 136 5.87 10.55 -7.27
C GLY A 136 5.72 11.99 -6.75
N GLY A 137 4.95 12.22 -5.67
CA GLY A 137 4.80 13.53 -5.03
C GLY A 137 5.47 13.64 -3.65
N GLY A 138 6.19 12.61 -3.22
CA GLY A 138 6.87 12.59 -1.93
C GLY A 138 5.93 12.38 -0.75
N LEU A 139 6.35 12.88 0.41
CA LEU A 139 5.59 12.91 1.66
C LEU A 139 4.91 14.28 1.81
N SER A 140 3.61 14.28 2.05
CA SER A 140 2.82 15.49 2.32
C SER A 140 2.18 15.42 3.70
N LEU A 141 2.21 16.53 4.44
CA LEU A 141 1.57 16.67 5.75
C LEU A 141 0.45 17.69 5.66
N LEU A 142 -0.78 17.25 5.89
CA LEU A 142 -1.96 18.11 5.92
C LEU A 142 -2.25 18.53 7.37
N ASP A 143 -2.34 19.83 7.62
CA ASP A 143 -2.98 20.33 8.84
C ASP A 143 -4.51 20.31 8.64
N PRO A 144 -5.24 19.41 9.32
CA PRO A 144 -6.68 19.27 9.11
C PRO A 144 -7.52 20.45 9.61
N LYS A 145 -6.92 21.37 10.38
CA LYS A 145 -7.59 22.58 10.89
C LYS A 145 -7.53 23.74 9.91
N THR A 146 -6.44 23.84 9.16
CA THR A 146 -6.17 24.97 8.26
C THR A 146 -6.23 24.60 6.80
N ASP A 147 -6.33 23.29 6.48
CA ASP A 147 -6.22 22.70 5.13
C ASP A 147 -4.90 23.06 4.41
N LYS A 148 -3.84 23.35 5.16
CA LYS A 148 -2.54 23.68 4.59
C LYS A 148 -1.67 22.43 4.49
N TRP A 149 -0.94 22.36 3.39
CA TRP A 149 0.03 21.32 3.10
C TRP A 149 1.45 21.77 3.37
N GLU A 150 2.25 20.91 3.95
CA GLU A 150 3.71 20.95 3.95
C GLU A 150 4.22 19.68 3.25
N THR A 151 5.18 19.80 2.35
CA THR A 151 5.65 18.68 1.53
C THR A 151 7.15 18.49 1.67
N PHE A 152 7.57 17.21 1.62
CA PHE A 152 8.97 16.80 1.66
C PHE A 152 9.25 15.89 0.47
N ASN A 153 10.33 16.20 -0.25
CA ASN A 153 10.71 15.48 -1.46
C ASN A 153 12.22 15.23 -1.49
N VAL A 154 12.74 14.75 -2.61
CA VAL A 154 14.16 14.42 -2.78
C VAL A 154 15.11 15.57 -2.39
N PRO A 155 14.88 16.85 -2.75
CA PRO A 155 15.70 17.96 -2.29
C PRO A 155 15.74 18.13 -0.75
N ASP A 156 14.68 17.75 -0.06
CA ASP A 156 14.60 17.86 1.40
C ASP A 156 15.29 16.71 2.13
N GLY A 157 15.63 15.64 1.43
CA GLY A 157 16.34 14.48 1.98
C GLY A 157 15.70 13.14 1.72
N LEU A 158 14.52 13.13 1.13
CA LEU A 158 13.84 11.89 0.78
C LEU A 158 14.66 11.11 -0.27
N GLY A 159 14.76 9.78 -0.11
CA GLY A 159 15.48 8.92 -1.05
C GLY A 159 14.82 8.83 -2.41
N ASP A 160 13.49 8.88 -2.43
CA ASP A 160 12.68 8.83 -3.64
C ASP A 160 11.31 9.49 -3.42
N ALA A 161 10.72 10.02 -4.51
CA ALA A 161 9.41 10.65 -4.46
C ALA A 161 8.22 9.66 -4.33
N PHE A 162 8.48 8.36 -4.40
CA PHE A 162 7.49 7.30 -4.21
C PHE A 162 7.51 6.83 -2.77
N VAL A 163 6.53 7.28 -1.96
CA VAL A 163 6.43 6.98 -0.53
C VAL A 163 5.31 5.98 -0.29
N TYR A 164 5.68 4.79 0.20
CA TYR A 164 4.75 3.66 0.41
C TYR A 164 4.23 3.53 1.82
N ASP A 165 5.08 3.83 2.81
CA ASP A 165 4.71 3.72 4.21
C ASP A 165 5.50 4.71 5.06
N VAL A 166 4.94 5.12 6.20
CA VAL A 166 5.58 6.01 7.16
C VAL A 166 5.31 5.49 8.57
N LEU A 167 6.33 5.43 9.38
CA LEU A 167 6.27 4.97 10.76
C LEU A 167 6.92 6.01 11.69
N GLU A 168 6.16 6.53 12.65
CA GLU A 168 6.70 7.26 13.80
C GLU A 168 7.07 6.23 14.86
N ALA A 169 8.35 6.06 15.10
CA ALA A 169 8.87 5.08 16.04
C ALA A 169 8.78 5.61 17.48
N SER A 170 8.80 4.71 18.45
CA SER A 170 8.65 5.04 19.87
C SER A 170 9.79 5.88 20.45
N ASP A 171 10.96 5.91 19.78
CA ASP A 171 12.10 6.78 20.10
C ASP A 171 11.97 8.19 19.50
N GLY A 172 10.90 8.45 18.77
CA GLY A 172 10.63 9.73 18.10
C GLY A 172 11.23 9.84 16.70
N ASP A 173 11.94 8.83 16.21
CA ASP A 173 12.42 8.80 14.84
C ASP A 173 11.28 8.52 13.87
N VAL A 174 11.36 9.10 12.67
CA VAL A 174 10.40 8.84 11.59
C VAL A 174 11.08 8.02 10.51
N TRP A 175 10.47 6.88 10.18
CA TRP A 175 10.91 6.01 9.10
C TRP A 175 9.99 6.18 7.90
N ILE A 176 10.57 6.30 6.71
CA ILE A 176 9.82 6.56 5.45
C ILE A 176 10.27 5.55 4.41
N ALA A 177 9.38 4.64 4.04
CA ALA A 177 9.61 3.61 3.03
C ALA A 177 9.45 4.18 1.63
N THR A 178 10.46 4.00 0.78
CA THR A 178 10.49 4.52 -0.59
C THR A 178 10.92 3.47 -1.61
N TRP A 179 10.94 3.85 -2.88
CA TRP A 179 11.47 3.02 -3.97
C TRP A 179 12.98 2.98 -4.04
N SER A 180 13.66 3.87 -3.36
CA SER A 180 15.12 3.94 -3.36
C SER A 180 15.67 3.84 -1.95
N GLY A 181 15.17 2.86 -1.19
CA GLY A 181 15.57 2.60 0.19
C GLY A 181 14.57 3.10 1.21
N VAL A 182 15.03 3.24 2.44
CA VAL A 182 14.26 3.74 3.56
C VAL A 182 14.98 4.94 4.17
N ASN A 183 14.26 6.02 4.40
CA ASN A 183 14.76 7.14 5.20
C ASN A 183 14.49 6.92 6.68
N ARG A 184 15.45 7.32 7.50
CA ARG A 184 15.29 7.55 8.93
C ARG A 184 15.48 9.04 9.22
N VAL A 185 14.50 9.69 9.80
CA VAL A 185 14.56 11.11 10.19
C VAL A 185 14.67 11.17 11.70
N LYS A 186 15.86 11.48 12.22
CA LYS A 186 16.16 11.47 13.64
C LYS A 186 15.32 12.48 14.42
N GLY A 187 14.66 11.99 15.46
CA GLY A 187 13.79 12.79 16.32
C GLY A 187 12.63 13.44 15.58
N GLY A 188 12.22 12.90 14.43
CA GLY A 188 11.12 13.42 13.62
C GLY A 188 11.34 14.84 13.05
N ARG A 189 12.58 15.32 13.02
CA ARG A 189 12.92 16.69 12.58
C ARG A 189 12.93 16.81 11.05
N LEU A 190 11.75 16.71 10.47
CA LEU A 190 11.57 16.71 9.00
C LEU A 190 12.13 17.97 8.31
N ALA A 191 12.04 19.15 8.97
CA ALA A 191 12.58 20.40 8.44
C ALA A 191 14.11 20.52 8.53
N ASP A 192 14.77 19.64 9.28
CA ASP A 192 16.22 19.63 9.45
C ASP A 192 16.87 18.60 8.52
N ARG A 193 17.45 19.05 7.40
CA ARG A 193 18.11 18.18 6.42
C ARG A 193 19.18 17.28 7.04
N SER A 194 19.85 17.73 8.08
CA SER A 194 20.90 16.96 8.77
C SER A 194 20.35 15.79 9.60
N ALA A 195 19.04 15.77 9.88
CA ALA A 195 18.39 14.67 10.57
C ALA A 195 18.04 13.49 9.65
N TRP A 196 18.11 13.65 8.34
CA TRP A 196 17.75 12.64 7.36
C TRP A 196 18.92 11.70 7.06
N GLU A 197 18.69 10.42 7.25
CA GLU A 197 19.56 9.33 6.82
C GLU A 197 18.86 8.51 5.76
N LEU A 198 19.57 8.05 4.75
CA LEU A 198 19.06 7.13 3.74
C LEU A 198 19.80 5.79 3.85
N HIS A 199 19.02 4.72 4.03
CA HIS A 199 19.51 3.35 4.05
C HIS A 199 19.09 2.64 2.77
N THR A 200 20.08 2.11 2.05
CA THR A 200 19.94 1.36 0.79
C THR A 200 20.59 -0.01 0.92
N VAL A 201 20.41 -0.88 -0.07
CA VAL A 201 21.16 -2.15 -0.18
C VAL A 201 22.66 -1.89 -0.07
N GLU A 202 23.17 -0.89 -0.79
CA GLU A 202 24.60 -0.54 -0.80
C GLU A 202 25.07 0.00 0.55
N SER A 203 24.37 1.00 1.12
CA SER A 203 24.78 1.64 2.39
C SER A 203 24.69 0.71 3.58
N THR A 204 23.86 -0.32 3.51
CA THR A 204 23.68 -1.34 4.57
C THR A 204 24.51 -2.61 4.32
N HIS A 205 25.31 -2.65 3.24
CA HIS A 205 26.09 -3.81 2.81
C HIS A 205 25.25 -5.09 2.67
N GLY A 206 24.05 -4.94 2.09
CA GLY A 206 23.09 -6.02 1.91
C GLY A 206 22.23 -6.34 3.15
N GLY A 207 22.31 -5.52 4.19
CA GLY A 207 21.42 -5.64 5.35
C GLY A 207 19.95 -5.36 4.98
N LEU A 208 19.71 -4.33 4.16
CA LEU A 208 18.45 -4.17 3.44
C LEU A 208 18.49 -5.06 2.19
N PRO A 209 17.56 -6.01 2.01
CA PRO A 209 17.66 -6.99 0.91
C PRO A 209 17.25 -6.44 -0.46
N ASN A 210 16.54 -5.32 -0.49
CA ASN A 210 16.10 -4.64 -1.71
C ASN A 210 15.74 -3.18 -1.41
N ASP A 211 16.00 -2.26 -2.34
CA ASP A 211 15.71 -0.82 -2.16
C ASP A 211 14.22 -0.48 -2.27
N TRP A 212 13.39 -1.37 -2.82
CA TRP A 212 11.95 -1.15 -2.86
C TRP A 212 11.31 -1.59 -1.56
N VAL A 213 11.06 -0.62 -0.68
CA VAL A 213 10.48 -0.84 0.65
C VAL A 213 9.00 -0.48 0.63
N TYR A 214 8.13 -1.43 1.01
CA TYR A 214 6.67 -1.29 0.91
C TYR A 214 5.95 -1.18 2.25
N GLY A 215 6.54 -1.69 3.32
CA GLY A 215 5.90 -1.68 4.62
C GLY A 215 6.88 -1.56 5.77
N LEU A 216 6.45 -0.90 6.83
CA LEU A 216 7.19 -0.65 8.06
C LEU A 216 6.37 -1.14 9.26
N ALA A 217 7.04 -1.73 10.24
CA ALA A 217 6.44 -2.03 11.52
C ALA A 217 7.48 -1.93 12.64
N GLN A 218 7.07 -1.49 13.84
CA GLN A 218 7.92 -1.48 15.00
C GLN A 218 7.65 -2.69 15.88
N GLY A 219 8.71 -3.38 16.27
CA GLY A 219 8.65 -4.46 17.23
C GLY A 219 8.64 -3.97 18.68
N ARG A 220 8.42 -4.88 19.61
CA ARG A 220 8.23 -4.58 21.03
C ARG A 220 9.45 -3.97 21.73
N ASN A 221 10.65 -4.26 21.22
CA ASN A 221 11.91 -3.77 21.78
C ASN A 221 12.46 -2.55 21.01
N GLY A 222 11.62 -1.93 20.18
CA GLY A 222 11.97 -0.76 19.38
C GLY A 222 12.64 -1.09 18.04
N GLU A 223 12.84 -2.37 17.72
CA GLU A 223 13.36 -2.77 16.40
C GLU A 223 12.39 -2.38 15.29
N ILE A 224 12.94 -2.02 14.13
CA ILE A 224 12.15 -1.67 12.95
C ILE A 224 12.23 -2.83 11.95
N TRP A 225 11.07 -3.29 11.53
CA TRP A 225 10.89 -4.30 10.50
C TRP A 225 10.48 -3.65 9.19
N LEU A 226 11.08 -4.13 8.09
CA LEU A 226 10.90 -3.55 6.77
C LEU A 226 10.55 -4.65 5.76
N GLY A 227 9.38 -4.54 5.16
CA GLY A 227 8.95 -5.41 4.05
C GLY A 227 9.44 -4.84 2.73
N THR A 228 10.21 -5.62 1.98
CA THR A 228 10.76 -5.22 0.69
C THR A 228 10.37 -6.18 -0.43
N GLU A 229 10.72 -5.87 -1.64
CA GLU A 229 10.52 -6.78 -2.77
C GLU A 229 11.48 -7.98 -2.77
N GLY A 230 12.61 -7.86 -2.08
CA GLY A 230 13.63 -8.91 -1.95
C GLY A 230 13.56 -9.72 -0.66
N GLY A 231 12.60 -9.44 0.21
CA GLY A 231 12.43 -10.10 1.50
C GLY A 231 12.14 -9.15 2.64
N LEU A 232 12.36 -9.64 3.85
CA LEU A 232 12.16 -8.90 5.10
C LEU A 232 13.50 -8.47 5.68
N ALA A 233 13.59 -7.22 6.16
CA ALA A 233 14.71 -6.73 6.95
C ALA A 233 14.30 -6.38 8.37
N ARG A 234 15.26 -6.40 9.28
CA ARG A 234 15.15 -5.86 10.64
C ARG A 234 16.33 -4.95 10.94
N PHE A 235 16.03 -3.77 11.45
CA PHE A 235 17.02 -2.87 12.03
C PHE A 235 16.88 -2.84 13.55
N ALA A 236 17.93 -3.16 14.27
CA ALA A 236 17.94 -3.18 15.73
C ALA A 236 19.32 -2.80 16.28
N GLY A 237 19.40 -1.77 17.12
CA GLY A 237 20.64 -1.35 17.77
C GLY A 237 21.79 -1.07 16.77
N GLY A 238 21.48 -0.45 15.64
CA GLY A 238 22.46 -0.13 14.59
C GLY A 238 22.84 -1.31 13.67
N ARG A 239 22.24 -2.47 13.83
CA ARG A 239 22.52 -3.67 13.04
C ARG A 239 21.35 -4.04 12.16
N TRP A 240 21.66 -4.64 10.99
CA TRP A 240 20.71 -5.14 10.02
C TRP A 240 20.74 -6.66 9.96
N ASP A 241 19.56 -7.29 9.99
CA ASP A 241 19.33 -8.69 9.68
C ASP A 241 18.32 -8.80 8.55
N ASN A 242 18.35 -9.88 7.76
CA ASN A 242 17.34 -10.09 6.72
C ASN A 242 16.96 -11.57 6.52
N TRP A 243 15.78 -11.76 5.94
CA TRP A 243 15.23 -13.06 5.57
C TRP A 243 14.59 -12.99 4.18
N ASN A 244 14.74 -14.05 3.44
CA ASN A 244 14.14 -14.25 2.13
C ASN A 244 13.58 -15.68 2.02
N HIS A 245 13.10 -16.06 0.85
CA HIS A 245 12.51 -17.37 0.63
C HIS A 245 13.48 -18.52 0.95
N ALA A 246 14.76 -18.37 0.62
CA ALA A 246 15.79 -19.36 0.95
C ALA A 246 16.00 -19.54 2.47
N LYS A 247 15.63 -18.55 3.27
CA LYS A 247 15.66 -18.55 4.74
C LYS A 247 14.27 -18.82 5.36
N GLY A 248 13.31 -19.32 4.59
CA GLY A 248 12.00 -19.77 5.08
C GLY A 248 10.85 -18.76 4.95
N LEU A 249 11.05 -17.62 4.29
CA LEU A 249 9.98 -16.64 4.03
C LEU A 249 9.08 -17.12 2.87
N GLY A 250 7.77 -16.99 3.02
CA GLY A 250 6.78 -17.37 2.00
C GLY A 250 6.67 -18.86 1.77
N ALA A 251 5.49 -19.34 1.47
CA ALA A 251 5.29 -20.77 1.16
C ALA A 251 5.92 -21.14 -0.20
N ALA A 252 6.44 -22.35 -0.29
CA ALA A 252 7.01 -22.88 -1.53
C ALA A 252 5.95 -22.94 -2.66
N TYR A 253 6.37 -22.72 -3.90
CA TYR A 253 5.51 -22.71 -5.07
C TYR A 253 4.63 -23.96 -5.19
N GLU A 254 5.23 -25.14 -4.99
CA GLU A 254 4.51 -26.42 -5.08
C GLU A 254 3.33 -26.55 -4.09
N ARG A 255 3.39 -25.80 -2.98
CA ARG A 255 2.32 -25.79 -1.97
C ARG A 255 1.15 -24.87 -2.35
N VAL A 256 1.38 -23.85 -3.17
CA VAL A 256 0.40 -22.79 -3.47
C VAL A 256 -0.05 -22.74 -4.93
N LYS A 257 0.64 -23.40 -5.84
CA LYS A 257 0.47 -23.30 -7.30
C LYS A 257 -0.97 -23.49 -7.79
N ASP A 258 -1.69 -24.44 -7.20
CA ASP A 258 -3.04 -24.80 -7.63
C ASP A 258 -4.10 -23.83 -7.05
N ALA A 259 -3.73 -22.95 -6.13
CA ALA A 259 -4.59 -21.95 -5.50
C ALA A 259 -4.21 -20.50 -5.86
N ILE A 260 -3.34 -20.30 -6.85
CA ILE A 260 -3.00 -18.97 -7.38
C ILE A 260 -3.94 -18.64 -8.52
N ASP A 261 -5.00 -17.91 -8.21
CA ASP A 261 -6.02 -17.43 -9.16
C ASP A 261 -5.89 -15.95 -9.53
N PHE A 262 -5.07 -15.18 -8.80
CA PHE A 262 -4.86 -13.76 -9.04
C PHE A 262 -4.09 -13.53 -10.35
N LYS A 263 -4.67 -12.73 -11.25
CA LYS A 263 -4.18 -12.61 -12.63
C LYS A 263 -3.06 -11.60 -12.83
N ASN A 264 -2.89 -10.65 -11.89
CA ASN A 264 -1.89 -9.60 -12.03
C ASN A 264 -0.52 -10.10 -11.57
N ASP A 265 0.30 -10.49 -12.54
CA ASP A 265 1.71 -10.81 -12.31
C ASP A 265 2.57 -9.60 -12.67
N PRO A 266 3.23 -8.93 -11.69
CA PRO A 266 4.11 -7.80 -11.95
C PRO A 266 5.22 -8.13 -12.95
N ALA A 267 5.69 -9.37 -13.00
CA ALA A 267 6.72 -9.82 -13.92
C ALA A 267 6.31 -9.77 -15.40
N LYS A 268 5.01 -9.73 -15.69
CA LYS A 268 4.50 -9.55 -17.07
C LYS A 268 4.47 -8.10 -17.53
N GLN A 269 4.66 -7.15 -16.60
CA GLN A 269 4.50 -5.71 -16.84
C GLN A 269 5.80 -4.93 -16.60
N SER A 270 6.78 -5.54 -15.97
CA SER A 270 8.02 -4.89 -15.55
C SER A 270 9.21 -5.82 -15.74
N GLU A 271 10.23 -5.33 -16.45
CA GLU A 271 11.51 -6.04 -16.62
C GLU A 271 12.21 -6.29 -15.27
N HIS A 272 12.07 -5.36 -14.32
CA HIS A 272 12.62 -5.50 -12.98
C HIS A 272 12.04 -6.72 -12.26
N HIS A 273 10.73 -6.87 -12.23
CA HIS A 273 10.07 -8.01 -11.62
C HIS A 273 10.33 -9.33 -12.36
N ALA A 274 10.41 -9.28 -13.70
CA ALA A 274 10.76 -10.45 -14.50
C ALA A 274 12.19 -10.93 -14.20
N ARG A 275 13.13 -10.00 -14.07
CA ARG A 275 14.50 -10.29 -13.68
C ARG A 275 14.60 -10.89 -12.28
N GLN A 276 13.88 -10.36 -11.30
CA GLN A 276 13.83 -10.93 -9.95
C GLN A 276 13.29 -12.37 -9.96
N LYS A 277 12.21 -12.63 -10.70
CA LYS A 277 11.70 -13.99 -10.89
C LYS A 277 12.76 -14.93 -11.47
N GLN A 278 13.54 -14.46 -12.44
CA GLN A 278 14.63 -15.23 -13.03
C GLN A 278 15.75 -15.51 -12.01
N GLU A 279 16.17 -14.52 -11.25
CA GLU A 279 17.20 -14.65 -10.20
C GLU A 279 16.77 -15.63 -9.09
N MET A 280 15.47 -15.75 -8.82
CA MET A 280 14.90 -16.73 -7.90
C MET A 280 14.68 -18.13 -8.49
N GLY A 281 15.05 -18.37 -9.75
CA GLY A 281 14.79 -19.63 -10.43
C GLY A 281 13.32 -19.84 -10.82
N LEU A 282 12.50 -18.80 -10.82
CA LEU A 282 11.06 -18.82 -11.09
C LEU A 282 10.70 -18.40 -12.52
N ALA A 283 11.66 -18.37 -13.45
CA ALA A 283 11.44 -17.93 -14.84
C ALA A 283 10.32 -18.71 -15.54
N ASN A 284 10.13 -19.98 -15.21
CA ASN A 284 9.10 -20.86 -15.78
C ASN A 284 7.75 -20.78 -15.04
N VAL A 285 7.65 -19.98 -13.98
CA VAL A 285 6.41 -19.79 -13.21
C VAL A 285 5.58 -18.68 -13.83
N ASN A 286 4.53 -19.05 -14.59
CA ASN A 286 3.69 -18.11 -15.36
C ASN A 286 2.51 -17.52 -14.58
N VAL A 287 2.51 -17.64 -13.26
CA VAL A 287 1.50 -17.11 -12.35
C VAL A 287 2.06 -16.02 -11.44
N ALA A 288 1.18 -15.25 -10.82
CA ALA A 288 1.53 -14.16 -9.91
C ALA A 288 2.11 -14.70 -8.59
N TYR A 289 3.37 -15.09 -8.61
CA TYR A 289 4.07 -15.66 -7.45
C TYR A 289 5.46 -15.04 -7.29
N ASN A 290 5.69 -14.41 -6.15
CA ASN A 290 7.00 -13.94 -5.68
C ASN A 290 7.00 -13.97 -4.14
N PRO A 291 7.51 -15.04 -3.49
CA PRO A 291 7.48 -15.20 -2.04
C PRO A 291 8.39 -14.24 -1.29
N ASN A 292 9.31 -13.56 -1.96
CA ASN A 292 10.14 -12.49 -1.38
C ASN A 292 9.46 -11.12 -1.40
N TYR A 293 8.44 -10.94 -2.23
CA TYR A 293 7.76 -9.67 -2.32
C TYR A 293 6.79 -9.50 -1.15
N ILE A 294 7.23 -8.73 -0.15
CA ILE A 294 6.45 -8.41 1.05
C ILE A 294 5.63 -7.16 0.78
N VAL A 295 4.32 -7.31 0.67
CA VAL A 295 3.40 -6.20 0.37
C VAL A 295 2.68 -5.67 1.60
N SER A 296 2.71 -6.41 2.70
CA SER A 296 2.11 -6.01 3.97
C SER A 296 2.90 -6.58 5.15
N LEU A 297 2.96 -5.82 6.24
CA LEU A 297 3.75 -6.16 7.42
C LEU A 297 3.01 -5.72 8.68
N ALA A 298 3.03 -6.56 9.72
CA ALA A 298 2.53 -6.22 11.04
C ALA A 298 3.35 -6.93 12.12
N VAL A 299 3.45 -6.33 13.29
CA VAL A 299 3.95 -6.99 14.51
C VAL A 299 2.80 -7.00 15.51
N ASP A 300 2.49 -8.18 16.06
CA ASP A 300 1.44 -8.30 17.05
C ASP A 300 1.92 -8.02 18.48
N ARG A 301 0.99 -8.09 19.42
CA ARG A 301 1.29 -7.81 20.84
C ARG A 301 2.25 -8.79 21.50
N ASP A 302 2.39 -9.99 20.93
CA ASP A 302 3.32 -11.00 21.44
C ASP A 302 4.70 -10.86 20.80
N GLY A 303 4.87 -9.90 19.87
CA GLY A 303 6.10 -9.65 19.15
C GLY A 303 6.29 -10.57 17.95
N VAL A 304 5.25 -11.29 17.55
CA VAL A 304 5.26 -12.10 16.33
C VAL A 304 5.19 -11.18 15.12
N VAL A 305 6.07 -11.41 14.16
CA VAL A 305 6.11 -10.67 12.92
C VAL A 305 5.29 -11.42 11.85
N TRP A 306 4.39 -10.70 11.23
CA TRP A 306 3.52 -11.19 10.18
C TRP A 306 3.86 -10.48 8.88
N ALA A 307 4.19 -11.25 7.84
CA ALA A 307 4.56 -10.73 6.53
C ALA A 307 3.66 -11.34 5.45
N GLY A 308 2.90 -10.48 4.81
CA GLY A 308 2.04 -10.84 3.68
C GLY A 308 2.81 -10.81 2.38
N THR A 309 2.76 -11.89 1.61
CA THR A 309 3.56 -12.07 0.40
C THR A 309 2.72 -12.04 -0.88
N TRP A 310 3.39 -11.87 -2.01
CA TRP A 310 2.78 -11.93 -3.33
C TRP A 310 2.65 -13.39 -3.80
N GLY A 311 1.54 -14.02 -3.43
CA GLY A 311 1.20 -15.40 -3.82
C GLY A 311 1.80 -16.50 -2.95
N GLY A 312 2.69 -16.18 -2.03
CA GLY A 312 3.28 -17.15 -1.07
C GLY A 312 2.56 -17.21 0.29
N GLY A 313 1.35 -16.65 0.38
CA GLY A 313 0.56 -16.64 1.61
C GLY A 313 1.06 -15.67 2.68
N LEU A 314 0.74 -15.96 3.93
CA LEU A 314 1.11 -15.23 5.12
C LEU A 314 2.27 -15.94 5.85
N SER A 315 3.38 -15.24 6.04
CA SER A 315 4.52 -15.72 6.82
C SER A 315 4.43 -15.20 8.25
N ARG A 316 4.69 -16.09 9.20
CA ARG A 316 4.73 -15.82 10.64
C ARG A 316 6.13 -16.13 11.18
N PHE A 317 6.74 -15.15 11.83
CA PHE A 317 8.03 -15.30 12.51
C PHE A 317 7.86 -15.12 14.02
N ASP A 318 8.21 -16.13 14.80
CA ASP A 318 8.05 -16.12 16.26
C ASP A 318 9.32 -15.68 17.03
N GLY A 319 10.30 -15.13 16.31
CA GLY A 319 11.60 -14.73 16.85
C GLY A 319 12.68 -15.80 16.63
N SER A 320 12.32 -17.03 16.30
CA SER A 320 13.24 -18.13 16.08
C SER A 320 13.06 -18.82 14.73
N ARG A 321 11.83 -19.06 14.31
CA ARG A 321 11.49 -19.80 13.09
C ARG A 321 10.34 -19.18 12.32
N TRP A 322 10.31 -19.50 11.04
CA TRP A 322 9.22 -19.18 10.13
C TRP A 322 8.18 -20.30 10.09
N SER A 323 6.92 -19.91 10.00
CA SER A 323 5.81 -20.76 9.57
C SER A 323 4.99 -20.02 8.52
N GLN A 324 4.34 -20.77 7.61
CA GLN A 324 3.55 -20.18 6.52
C GLN A 324 2.10 -20.66 6.63
N LEU A 325 1.20 -19.72 6.46
CA LEU A 325 -0.24 -19.94 6.38
C LEU A 325 -0.70 -19.62 4.96
N THR A 326 -1.45 -20.53 4.38
CA THR A 326 -1.95 -20.47 2.99
C THR A 326 -3.44 -20.77 2.95
N VAL A 327 -4.00 -20.89 1.78
CA VAL A 327 -5.37 -21.39 1.60
C VAL A 327 -5.57 -22.77 2.27
N ALA A 328 -4.53 -23.61 2.32
CA ALA A 328 -4.58 -24.90 3.00
C ALA A 328 -4.81 -24.78 4.52
N GLU A 329 -4.38 -23.70 5.14
CA GLU A 329 -4.62 -23.39 6.57
C GLU A 329 -5.85 -22.48 6.77
N GLY A 330 -6.63 -22.25 5.73
CA GLY A 330 -7.90 -21.52 5.79
C GLY A 330 -7.83 -20.02 5.49
N LEU A 331 -6.71 -19.50 4.93
CA LEU A 331 -6.72 -18.17 4.33
C LEU A 331 -7.65 -18.14 3.12
N PRO A 332 -8.36 -17.03 2.86
CA PRO A 332 -9.20 -16.93 1.67
C PRO A 332 -8.40 -16.82 0.36
N GLY A 333 -7.15 -16.34 0.43
CA GLY A 333 -6.27 -16.22 -0.74
C GLY A 333 -4.80 -16.15 -0.35
N ASN A 334 -3.91 -16.51 -1.29
CA ASN A 334 -2.47 -16.53 -1.07
C ASN A 334 -1.76 -15.19 -1.38
N HIS A 335 -2.46 -14.22 -1.98
CA HIS A 335 -1.98 -12.85 -2.11
C HIS A 335 -2.46 -12.06 -0.91
N VAL A 336 -1.55 -11.70 0.00
CA VAL A 336 -1.87 -11.02 1.26
C VAL A 336 -1.48 -9.55 1.13
N PHE A 337 -2.47 -8.69 0.85
CA PHE A 337 -2.26 -7.28 0.54
C PHE A 337 -2.27 -6.36 1.76
N MET A 338 -2.92 -6.80 2.85
CA MET A 338 -3.09 -5.99 4.04
C MET A 338 -2.99 -6.83 5.30
N LEU A 339 -2.29 -6.31 6.29
CA LEU A 339 -2.25 -6.81 7.66
C LEU A 339 -2.60 -5.68 8.62
N HIS A 340 -3.47 -5.95 9.57
CA HIS A 340 -3.87 -5.01 10.60
C HIS A 340 -4.06 -5.75 11.93
N VAL A 341 -3.40 -5.27 12.98
CA VAL A 341 -3.63 -5.73 14.35
C VAL A 341 -4.50 -4.67 15.03
N ASP A 342 -5.72 -5.04 15.37
CA ASP A 342 -6.67 -4.11 15.97
C ASP A 342 -6.36 -3.79 17.45
N ALA A 343 -7.11 -2.85 18.02
CA ALA A 343 -6.95 -2.43 19.41
C ALA A 343 -7.18 -3.57 20.43
N LYS A 344 -7.81 -4.67 20.04
CA LYS A 344 -7.98 -5.87 20.86
C LYS A 344 -6.85 -6.90 20.67
N GLY A 345 -5.92 -6.64 19.74
CA GLY A 345 -4.82 -7.53 19.38
C GLY A 345 -5.21 -8.61 18.38
N VAL A 346 -6.35 -8.49 17.73
CA VAL A 346 -6.80 -9.44 16.71
C VAL A 346 -6.13 -9.10 15.38
N LEU A 347 -5.52 -10.10 14.74
CA LEU A 347 -4.94 -9.97 13.42
C LEU A 347 -6.03 -10.11 12.34
N TRP A 348 -6.05 -9.11 11.44
CA TRP A 348 -6.88 -9.08 10.25
C TRP A 348 -5.99 -9.16 9.01
N ILE A 349 -6.41 -9.96 8.03
CA ILE A 349 -5.63 -10.29 6.84
C ILE A 349 -6.49 -10.02 5.60
N GLY A 350 -6.13 -9.01 4.81
CA GLY A 350 -6.76 -8.70 3.53
C GLY A 350 -6.07 -9.44 2.40
N THR A 351 -6.83 -10.18 1.60
CA THR A 351 -6.33 -10.99 0.50
C THR A 351 -7.00 -10.65 -0.83
N ASN A 352 -6.62 -11.36 -1.88
CA ASN A 352 -7.30 -11.30 -3.18
C ASN A 352 -8.71 -11.91 -3.19
N ASN A 353 -9.09 -12.72 -2.17
CA ASN A 353 -10.36 -13.46 -2.13
C ASN A 353 -11.13 -13.27 -0.80
N GLY A 354 -10.96 -12.14 -0.13
CA GLY A 354 -11.69 -11.83 1.09
C GLY A 354 -10.81 -11.28 2.20
N LEU A 355 -11.47 -10.97 3.31
CA LEU A 355 -10.90 -10.52 4.58
C LEU A 355 -10.96 -11.65 5.59
N ALA A 356 -9.82 -12.05 6.15
CA ALA A 356 -9.74 -13.03 7.21
C ALA A 356 -9.51 -12.35 8.56
N ARG A 357 -10.14 -12.88 9.61
CA ARG A 357 -9.93 -12.53 11.01
C ARG A 357 -9.37 -13.74 11.75
N ALA A 358 -8.23 -13.58 12.39
CA ALA A 358 -7.65 -14.66 13.19
C ALA A 358 -8.51 -14.95 14.43
N LYS A 359 -8.70 -16.25 14.73
CA LYS A 359 -9.44 -16.72 15.92
C LYS A 359 -8.48 -17.04 17.07
N ALA A 360 -8.89 -16.80 18.30
CA ALA A 360 -8.09 -17.09 19.49
C ALA A 360 -7.71 -18.57 19.61
N GLY A 361 -8.56 -19.49 19.12
CA GLY A 361 -8.31 -20.93 19.11
C GLY A 361 -7.60 -21.46 17.86
N GLY A 362 -7.10 -20.56 17.00
CA GLY A 362 -6.51 -20.92 15.71
C GLY A 362 -7.53 -20.93 14.56
N GLY A 363 -7.01 -20.87 13.31
CA GLY A 363 -7.82 -20.73 12.11
C GLY A 363 -8.38 -19.32 11.92
N PHE A 364 -9.27 -19.17 10.93
CA PHE A 364 -9.77 -17.88 10.48
C PHE A 364 -11.30 -17.85 10.40
N GLU A 365 -11.85 -16.67 10.58
CA GLU A 365 -13.19 -16.30 10.14
C GLU A 365 -13.03 -15.48 8.87
N VAL A 366 -13.72 -15.86 7.80
CA VAL A 366 -13.59 -15.22 6.48
C VAL A 366 -14.82 -14.41 6.19
N MET A 367 -14.62 -13.19 5.71
CA MET A 367 -15.65 -12.27 5.21
C MET A 367 -15.44 -12.03 3.72
N THR A 368 -16.53 -12.01 2.98
CA THR A 368 -16.58 -11.77 1.54
C THR A 368 -17.64 -10.71 1.20
N THR A 369 -17.91 -10.49 -0.07
CA THR A 369 -19.01 -9.64 -0.55
C THR A 369 -20.37 -10.11 -0.04
N HIS A 370 -20.56 -11.40 0.25
CA HIS A 370 -21.78 -11.94 0.89
C HIS A 370 -21.95 -11.47 2.33
N ASP A 371 -20.85 -11.12 3.00
CA ASP A 371 -20.81 -10.66 4.39
C ASP A 371 -20.72 -9.14 4.50
N GLY A 372 -20.83 -8.43 3.37
CA GLY A 372 -20.90 -6.97 3.32
C GLY A 372 -19.62 -6.27 2.85
N LEU A 373 -18.59 -6.97 2.36
CA LEU A 373 -17.47 -6.32 1.69
C LEU A 373 -17.91 -5.66 0.39
N PHE A 374 -17.22 -4.59 -0.01
CA PHE A 374 -17.46 -3.94 -1.31
C PHE A 374 -16.97 -4.81 -2.48
N ASN A 375 -15.82 -5.45 -2.28
CA ASN A 375 -15.18 -6.36 -3.23
C ASN A 375 -14.29 -7.33 -2.44
N ASP A 376 -14.10 -8.55 -2.94
CA ASP A 376 -13.32 -9.58 -2.24
C ASP A 376 -11.80 -9.32 -2.26
N THR A 377 -11.32 -8.42 -3.14
CA THR A 377 -9.92 -7.99 -3.09
C THR A 377 -9.73 -6.86 -2.09
N VAL A 378 -9.14 -7.16 -0.94
CA VAL A 378 -9.02 -6.25 0.22
C VAL A 378 -7.60 -5.67 0.29
N PHE A 379 -7.49 -4.35 0.13
CA PHE A 379 -6.19 -3.63 0.14
C PHE A 379 -5.90 -2.88 1.44
N SER A 380 -6.93 -2.53 2.19
CA SER A 380 -6.76 -1.73 3.40
C SER A 380 -7.90 -1.92 4.38
N MET A 381 -7.63 -1.66 5.64
CA MET A 381 -8.63 -1.71 6.69
C MET A 381 -8.27 -0.75 7.83
N ALA A 382 -9.27 -0.21 8.48
CA ALA A 382 -9.15 0.46 9.78
C ALA A 382 -10.37 0.14 10.64
N THR A 383 -10.22 0.32 11.95
CA THR A 383 -11.29 0.08 12.92
C THR A 383 -11.55 1.36 13.71
N SER A 384 -12.81 1.81 13.76
CA SER A 384 -13.24 2.89 14.63
C SER A 384 -13.32 2.43 16.09
N ARG A 385 -13.36 3.38 17.03
CA ARG A 385 -13.43 3.09 18.48
C ARG A 385 -14.67 2.28 18.88
N ASP A 386 -15.77 2.45 18.17
CA ASP A 386 -17.03 1.72 18.35
C ASP A 386 -17.00 0.28 17.77
N GLY A 387 -15.88 -0.11 17.16
CA GLY A 387 -15.72 -1.41 16.51
C GLY A 387 -16.18 -1.46 15.05
N THR A 388 -16.61 -0.35 14.48
CA THR A 388 -16.96 -0.27 13.05
C THR A 388 -15.71 -0.54 12.19
N LEU A 389 -15.85 -1.47 11.24
CA LEU A 389 -14.81 -1.79 10.27
C LEU A 389 -14.96 -0.92 9.03
N TRP A 390 -13.86 -0.39 8.56
CA TRP A 390 -13.72 0.31 7.29
C TRP A 390 -12.79 -0.50 6.41
N VAL A 391 -13.32 -1.08 5.34
CA VAL A 391 -12.58 -2.02 4.49
C VAL A 391 -12.48 -1.47 3.08
N GLY A 392 -11.25 -1.20 2.65
CA GLY A 392 -10.93 -0.63 1.35
C GLY A 392 -10.60 -1.72 0.33
N SER A 393 -11.24 -1.59 -0.82
CA SER A 393 -11.14 -2.53 -1.93
C SER A 393 -10.93 -1.78 -3.24
N TYR A 394 -11.00 -2.52 -4.35
CA TYR A 394 -11.09 -1.91 -5.67
C TYR A 394 -12.47 -1.26 -5.87
N GLY A 395 -12.48 0.03 -6.17
CA GLY A 395 -13.69 0.79 -6.50
C GLY A 395 -14.46 1.35 -5.31
N GLY A 396 -14.15 0.96 -4.07
CA GLY A 396 -14.89 1.45 -2.92
C GLY A 396 -14.43 1.00 -1.54
N VAL A 397 -15.16 1.52 -0.57
CA VAL A 397 -15.01 1.22 0.87
C VAL A 397 -16.30 0.61 1.38
N ALA A 398 -16.20 -0.46 2.15
CA ALA A 398 -17.29 -0.98 2.97
C ALA A 398 -17.15 -0.46 4.41
N ARG A 399 -18.21 0.13 4.96
CA ARG A 399 -18.40 0.36 6.39
C ARG A 399 -19.24 -0.77 6.95
N ILE A 400 -18.71 -1.51 7.92
CA ILE A 400 -19.37 -2.65 8.55
C ILE A 400 -19.46 -2.39 10.04
N LYS A 401 -20.68 -2.26 10.55
CA LYS A 401 -20.92 -2.08 11.99
C LYS A 401 -20.76 -3.38 12.74
N PRO A 402 -20.31 -3.34 14.00
CA PRO A 402 -20.34 -4.50 14.88
C PRO A 402 -21.78 -4.99 15.04
N SER A 403 -21.93 -6.31 15.20
CA SER A 403 -23.23 -6.98 15.46
C SER A 403 -23.68 -6.75 16.88
#